data_0355c8bf0fbb8ac9e91d150862c16dd4
#
_entry.id   0355c8bf0fbb8ac9e91d150862c16dd4
#
_cell.length_a   1.000
_cell.length_b   1.000
_cell.length_c   1.000
_cell.angle_alpha   90.00
_cell.angle_beta   90.00
_cell.angle_gamma   90.00
#
_symmetry.space_group_name_H-M   'P 1'
#
loop_
_entity.id
_entity.type
_entity.pdbx_description
1 polymer ?
#
loop_
_entity_poly.entity_id
_entity_poly.type
_entity_poly.pdbx_seq_one_letter_code
_entity_poly.pdbx_strand_id
1 'polypeptide(L)'
;GSCSSILPSILGRMGCDVLGLNSFTDEKKVTLGQEELASALRNLSHLVRTSEAELGLMLDNAGERLYLLDDLGRQVPPQTALLLFVKLLSETGMRGRIAVPVSMTSRVEDIAGAYGNEVLRTKVSRGELMRASLDDGVIFAGAGSGGFIFPAFLPTYDAMASAAILLDRLCAYGRPLSELVEGLPAIHLLSEEIPASWDQKGMIMRRLVEEGDDGRLELIDGVKINLDGGAWILILPDPDEPSLHLICEAEDDTRAARIIGEYTKRIMDMVSG
;
A
#
# COMPACT_ATOMS: atom_id res chain seq x y z
N GLY A 1 -4.51 -21.15 -4.82
CA GLY A 1 -4.05 -21.44 -3.45
C GLY A 1 -5.21 -21.84 -2.54
N SER A 2 -4.96 -22.04 -1.23
CA SER A 2 -5.99 -22.47 -0.26
C SER A 2 -7.21 -21.54 -0.19
N CYS A 3 -7.02 -20.26 -0.45
CA CYS A 3 -8.10 -19.27 -0.47
C CYS A 3 -9.16 -19.56 -1.53
N SER A 4 -8.82 -20.25 -2.62
CA SER A 4 -9.75 -20.52 -3.73
C SER A 4 -10.93 -21.39 -3.35
N SER A 5 -10.78 -22.25 -2.36
CA SER A 5 -11.85 -23.13 -1.87
C SER A 5 -12.64 -22.51 -0.71
N ILE A 6 -12.05 -21.57 0.02
CA ILE A 6 -12.63 -21.02 1.25
C ILE A 6 -13.36 -19.71 0.97
N LEU A 7 -12.71 -18.77 0.27
CA LEU A 7 -13.26 -17.41 0.06
C LEU A 7 -14.62 -17.39 -0.62
N PRO A 8 -14.89 -18.12 -1.73
CA PRO A 8 -16.20 -18.12 -2.36
C PRO A 8 -17.32 -18.55 -1.41
N SER A 9 -17.03 -19.55 -0.54
CA SER A 9 -17.98 -20.01 0.48
C SER A 9 -18.26 -18.95 1.54
N ILE A 10 -17.24 -18.22 1.99
CA ILE A 10 -17.41 -17.11 2.95
C ILE A 10 -18.28 -16.01 2.32
N LEU A 11 -17.93 -15.56 1.11
CA LEU A 11 -18.65 -14.49 0.44
C LEU A 11 -20.10 -14.87 0.13
N GLY A 12 -20.35 -16.12 -0.32
CA GLY A 12 -21.71 -16.62 -0.53
C GLY A 12 -22.54 -16.64 0.75
N ARG A 13 -21.94 -16.95 1.91
CA ARG A 13 -22.62 -16.87 3.22
C ARG A 13 -22.87 -15.44 3.68
N MET A 14 -22.10 -14.47 3.18
CA MET A 14 -22.35 -13.03 3.39
C MET A 14 -23.46 -12.49 2.48
N GLY A 15 -24.00 -13.32 1.57
CA GLY A 15 -25.07 -12.93 0.65
C GLY A 15 -24.56 -12.39 -0.69
N CYS A 16 -23.26 -12.54 -0.99
CA CYS A 16 -22.71 -12.13 -2.28
C CYS A 16 -22.99 -13.19 -3.35
N ASP A 17 -23.31 -12.73 -4.57
CA ASP A 17 -23.25 -13.57 -5.77
C ASP A 17 -21.80 -13.61 -6.27
N VAL A 18 -21.21 -14.79 -6.35
CA VAL A 18 -19.76 -14.96 -6.55
C VAL A 18 -19.46 -15.73 -7.82
N LEU A 19 -18.78 -15.08 -8.75
CA LEU A 19 -18.18 -15.73 -9.91
C LEU A 19 -16.71 -16.06 -9.61
N GLY A 20 -16.43 -17.31 -9.29
CA GLY A 20 -15.06 -17.78 -8.99
C GLY A 20 -14.28 -18.13 -10.25
N LEU A 21 -13.13 -17.48 -10.44
CA LEU A 21 -12.20 -17.76 -11.54
C LEU A 21 -10.93 -18.42 -11.01
N ASN A 22 -10.42 -19.40 -11.76
CA ASN A 22 -9.20 -20.14 -11.40
C ASN A 22 -9.26 -20.70 -9.96
N SER A 23 -10.45 -21.09 -9.51
CA SER A 23 -10.70 -21.63 -8.16
C SER A 23 -10.15 -23.05 -7.98
N PHE A 24 -9.18 -23.46 -8.80
CA PHE A 24 -8.55 -24.78 -8.72
C PHE A 24 -7.22 -24.66 -7.98
N THR A 25 -6.91 -25.70 -7.21
CA THR A 25 -5.59 -25.88 -6.62
C THR A 25 -4.67 -26.43 -7.70
N ASP A 26 -3.73 -25.63 -8.18
CA ASP A 26 -2.68 -26.07 -9.09
C ASP A 26 -1.35 -26.10 -8.32
N GLU A 27 -0.88 -27.30 -8.00
CA GLU A 27 0.36 -27.52 -7.24
C GLU A 27 1.62 -27.00 -7.97
N LYS A 28 1.53 -26.75 -9.27
CA LYS A 28 2.64 -26.26 -10.09
C LYS A 28 2.73 -24.71 -10.11
N LYS A 29 1.69 -24.00 -9.72
CA LYS A 29 1.64 -22.54 -9.68
C LYS A 29 1.96 -22.01 -8.29
N VAL A 30 3.25 -21.84 -8.00
CA VAL A 30 3.70 -21.36 -6.69
C VAL A 30 3.66 -19.84 -6.58
N THR A 31 4.03 -19.11 -7.62
CA THR A 31 4.00 -17.64 -7.68
C THR A 31 3.63 -17.17 -9.09
N LEU A 32 2.93 -16.04 -9.18
CA LEU A 32 2.70 -15.35 -10.44
C LEU A 32 3.85 -14.39 -10.71
N GLY A 33 4.44 -14.46 -11.90
CA GLY A 33 5.34 -13.43 -12.39
C GLY A 33 4.60 -12.09 -12.63
N GLN A 34 5.33 -11.00 -12.78
CA GLN A 34 4.72 -9.68 -12.99
C GLN A 34 3.82 -9.63 -14.23
N GLU A 35 4.25 -10.24 -15.34
CA GLU A 35 3.46 -10.31 -16.58
C GLU A 35 2.19 -11.15 -16.42
N GLU A 36 2.29 -12.27 -15.71
CA GLU A 36 1.15 -13.14 -15.44
C GLU A 36 0.13 -12.44 -14.53
N LEU A 37 0.61 -11.72 -13.52
CA LEU A 37 -0.22 -10.90 -12.64
C LEU A 37 -0.95 -9.82 -13.45
N ALA A 38 -0.24 -9.06 -14.27
CA ALA A 38 -0.82 -8.03 -15.12
C ALA A 38 -1.85 -8.62 -16.11
N SER A 39 -1.59 -9.79 -16.67
CA SER A 39 -2.52 -10.51 -17.56
C SER A 39 -3.78 -10.95 -16.80
N ALA A 40 -3.62 -11.50 -15.59
CA ALA A 40 -4.74 -11.92 -14.75
C ALA A 40 -5.64 -10.73 -14.36
N LEU A 41 -5.04 -9.59 -14.01
CA LEU A 41 -5.78 -8.37 -13.68
C LEU A 41 -6.52 -7.79 -14.91
N ARG A 42 -5.92 -7.82 -16.10
CA ARG A 42 -6.62 -7.43 -17.35
C ARG A 42 -7.83 -8.34 -17.64
N ASN A 43 -7.67 -9.64 -17.46
CA ASN A 43 -8.76 -10.59 -17.66
C ASN A 43 -9.88 -10.35 -16.64
N LEU A 44 -9.55 -10.14 -15.38
CA LEU A 44 -10.51 -9.80 -14.33
C LEU A 44 -11.25 -8.49 -14.64
N SER A 45 -10.53 -7.46 -15.09
CA SER A 45 -11.10 -6.18 -15.54
C SER A 45 -12.14 -6.36 -16.65
N HIS A 46 -11.83 -7.19 -17.65
CA HIS A 46 -12.78 -7.49 -18.73
C HIS A 46 -14.04 -8.21 -18.19
N LEU A 47 -13.86 -9.15 -17.28
CA LEU A 47 -14.96 -9.91 -16.71
C LEU A 47 -15.86 -9.05 -15.81
N VAL A 48 -15.30 -8.20 -14.97
CA VAL A 48 -16.09 -7.25 -14.15
C VAL A 48 -17.02 -6.42 -15.05
N ARG A 49 -16.49 -5.87 -16.16
CA ARG A 49 -17.27 -5.07 -17.08
C ARG A 49 -18.35 -5.85 -17.85
N THR A 50 -18.03 -7.09 -18.24
CA THR A 50 -18.97 -7.89 -19.08
C THR A 50 -20.04 -8.61 -18.26
N SER A 51 -19.79 -8.89 -16.99
CA SER A 51 -20.75 -9.46 -16.07
C SER A 51 -21.51 -8.42 -15.24
N GLU A 52 -21.18 -7.12 -15.41
CA GLU A 52 -21.74 -6.03 -14.62
C GLU A 52 -21.55 -6.26 -13.09
N ALA A 53 -20.39 -6.85 -12.73
CA ALA A 53 -20.10 -7.12 -11.33
C ALA A 53 -19.77 -5.83 -10.57
N GLU A 54 -20.21 -5.74 -9.32
CA GLU A 54 -19.99 -4.55 -8.46
C GLU A 54 -18.53 -4.33 -8.12
N LEU A 55 -17.68 -5.38 -8.17
CA LEU A 55 -16.25 -5.29 -8.00
C LEU A 55 -15.53 -6.58 -8.44
N GLY A 56 -14.23 -6.49 -8.64
CA GLY A 56 -13.33 -7.62 -8.86
C GLY A 56 -12.30 -7.74 -7.74
N LEU A 57 -12.11 -8.97 -7.25
CA LEU A 57 -11.11 -9.30 -6.23
C LEU A 57 -10.13 -10.33 -6.77
N MET A 58 -8.84 -10.13 -6.52
CA MET A 58 -7.84 -11.16 -6.73
C MET A 58 -6.92 -11.22 -5.52
N LEU A 59 -6.64 -12.42 -5.06
CA LEU A 59 -5.71 -12.66 -3.96
C LEU A 59 -4.42 -13.29 -4.49
N ASP A 60 -3.31 -12.99 -3.86
CA ASP A 60 -2.08 -13.71 -4.14
C ASP A 60 -2.15 -15.18 -3.64
N ASN A 61 -1.16 -15.98 -4.00
CA ASN A 61 -1.14 -17.40 -3.65
C ASN A 61 -1.00 -17.65 -2.15
N ALA A 62 -0.39 -16.70 -1.42
CA ALA A 62 -0.24 -16.77 0.03
C ALA A 62 -1.53 -16.34 0.78
N GLY A 63 -2.47 -15.66 0.09
CA GLY A 63 -3.65 -15.08 0.72
C GLY A 63 -3.36 -13.85 1.56
N GLU A 64 -2.26 -13.16 1.28
CA GLU A 64 -1.78 -12.01 2.03
C GLU A 64 -2.05 -10.66 1.35
N ARG A 65 -2.11 -10.66 0.01
CA ARG A 65 -2.33 -9.45 -0.80
C ARG A 65 -3.67 -9.50 -1.50
N LEU A 66 -4.37 -8.38 -1.42
CA LEU A 66 -5.63 -8.13 -2.11
C LEU A 66 -5.40 -7.15 -3.26
N TYR A 67 -5.76 -7.57 -4.46
CA TYR A 67 -5.88 -6.71 -5.64
C TYR A 67 -7.35 -6.44 -5.88
N LEU A 68 -7.68 -5.18 -6.10
CA LEU A 68 -9.05 -4.70 -6.14
C LEU A 68 -9.34 -4.01 -7.48
N LEU A 69 -10.48 -4.32 -8.08
CA LEU A 69 -11.03 -3.63 -9.24
C LEU A 69 -12.40 -3.06 -8.86
N ASP A 70 -12.69 -1.86 -9.34
CA ASP A 70 -14.00 -1.24 -9.14
C ASP A 70 -15.07 -1.79 -10.11
N ASP A 71 -16.30 -1.34 -9.96
CA ASP A 71 -17.46 -1.69 -10.78
C ASP A 71 -17.30 -1.31 -12.27
N LEU A 72 -16.40 -0.38 -12.59
CA LEU A 72 -16.03 -0.02 -13.97
C LEU A 72 -14.88 -0.89 -14.50
N GLY A 73 -14.41 -1.88 -13.73
CA GLY A 73 -13.28 -2.74 -14.07
C GLY A 73 -11.94 -2.05 -14.05
N ARG A 74 -11.82 -0.88 -13.40
CA ARG A 74 -10.55 -0.17 -13.21
C ARG A 74 -9.83 -0.74 -12.01
N GLN A 75 -8.54 -0.99 -12.16
CA GLN A 75 -7.72 -1.42 -11.04
C GLN A 75 -7.58 -0.28 -10.01
N VAL A 76 -7.89 -0.56 -8.76
CA VAL A 76 -7.63 0.35 -7.64
C VAL A 76 -6.16 0.20 -7.23
N PRO A 77 -5.34 1.25 -7.35
CA PRO A 77 -3.95 1.20 -6.94
C PRO A 77 -3.82 0.81 -5.45
N PRO A 78 -2.80 0.04 -5.05
CA PRO A 78 -2.68 -0.42 -3.67
C PRO A 78 -2.60 0.69 -2.62
N GLN A 79 -1.99 1.83 -2.93
CA GLN A 79 -1.98 3.02 -2.05
C GLN A 79 -3.39 3.60 -1.89
N THR A 80 -4.17 3.64 -2.98
CA THR A 80 -5.57 4.09 -2.94
C THR A 80 -6.45 3.11 -2.17
N ALA A 81 -6.20 1.80 -2.31
CA ALA A 81 -6.89 0.79 -1.51
C ALA A 81 -6.60 0.94 0.00
N LEU A 82 -5.36 1.30 0.36
CA LEU A 82 -5.01 1.64 1.74
C LEU A 82 -5.86 2.82 2.26
N LEU A 83 -5.92 3.92 1.51
CA LEU A 83 -6.74 5.08 1.88
C LEU A 83 -8.23 4.74 1.99
N LEU A 84 -8.73 3.88 1.10
CA LEU A 84 -10.10 3.39 1.15
C LEU A 84 -10.39 2.65 2.47
N PHE A 85 -9.53 1.72 2.88
CA PHE A 85 -9.68 1.02 4.16
C PHE A 85 -9.60 1.98 5.34
N VAL A 86 -8.64 2.89 5.36
CA VAL A 86 -8.51 3.92 6.42
C VAL A 86 -9.80 4.72 6.53
N LYS A 87 -10.36 5.19 5.41
CA LYS A 87 -11.61 5.94 5.38
C LYS A 87 -12.78 5.11 5.89
N LEU A 88 -13.01 3.94 5.30
CA LEU A 88 -14.18 3.10 5.63
C LEU A 88 -14.16 2.66 7.10
N LEU A 89 -13.00 2.29 7.65
CA LEU A 89 -12.87 1.91 9.05
C LEU A 89 -13.08 3.11 10.00
N SER A 90 -12.52 4.28 9.67
CA SER A 90 -12.66 5.48 10.47
C SER A 90 -14.11 5.98 10.53
N GLU A 91 -14.87 5.85 9.45
CA GLU A 91 -16.29 6.19 9.36
C GLU A 91 -17.19 5.33 10.26
N THR A 92 -16.77 4.11 10.60
CA THR A 92 -17.52 3.25 11.54
C THR A 92 -17.49 3.72 12.99
N GLY A 93 -16.74 4.77 13.29
CA GLY A 93 -16.54 5.22 14.66
C GLY A 93 -15.41 4.49 15.40
N MET A 94 -14.68 3.58 14.74
CA MET A 94 -13.46 2.99 15.31
C MET A 94 -12.44 4.08 15.60
N ARG A 95 -11.85 4.04 16.78
CA ARG A 95 -10.83 5.01 17.23
C ARG A 95 -9.60 4.28 17.71
N GLY A 96 -8.45 4.80 17.32
CA GLY A 96 -7.16 4.25 17.69
C GLY A 96 -6.05 4.66 16.74
N ARG A 97 -5.00 3.85 16.67
CA ARG A 97 -3.85 4.08 15.81
C ARG A 97 -3.92 3.24 14.53
N ILE A 98 -3.52 3.85 13.43
CA ILE A 98 -3.40 3.22 12.11
C ILE A 98 -1.91 3.09 11.80
N ALA A 99 -1.40 1.86 11.73
CA ALA A 99 0.02 1.62 11.46
C ALA A 99 0.28 1.49 9.95
N VAL A 100 1.22 2.28 9.43
CA VAL A 100 1.62 2.25 8.02
C VAL A 100 3.13 2.48 7.89
N PRO A 101 3.81 1.90 6.89
CA PRO A 101 5.21 2.19 6.62
C PRO A 101 5.49 3.66 6.33
N VAL A 102 6.70 4.12 6.65
CA VAL A 102 7.14 5.51 6.40
C VAL A 102 7.12 5.89 4.91
N SER A 103 7.12 4.90 4.01
CA SER A 103 7.06 5.04 2.55
C SER A 103 5.64 5.26 2.00
N MET A 104 4.61 5.23 2.85
CA MET A 104 3.23 5.43 2.41
C MET A 104 2.89 6.92 2.33
N THR A 105 1.91 7.23 1.46
CA THR A 105 1.39 8.59 1.27
C THR A 105 1.01 9.26 2.60
N SER A 106 1.25 10.56 2.71
CA SER A 106 0.81 11.39 3.85
C SER A 106 -0.71 11.67 3.85
N ARG A 107 -1.42 11.27 2.79
CA ARG A 107 -2.89 11.32 2.77
C ARG A 107 -3.55 10.43 3.81
N VAL A 108 -2.79 9.47 4.36
CA VAL A 108 -3.26 8.63 5.47
C VAL A 108 -3.53 9.49 6.71
N GLU A 109 -2.65 10.44 7.04
CA GLU A 109 -2.82 11.38 8.16
C GLU A 109 -4.03 12.29 7.95
N ASP A 110 -4.23 12.78 6.73
CA ASP A 110 -5.36 13.64 6.38
C ASP A 110 -6.70 12.93 6.67
N ILE A 111 -6.82 11.68 6.20
CA ILE A 111 -8.05 10.89 6.39
C ILE A 111 -8.19 10.46 7.86
N ALA A 112 -7.15 9.88 8.44
CA ALA A 112 -7.22 9.38 9.82
C ALA A 112 -7.52 10.50 10.82
N GLY A 113 -6.83 11.64 10.68
CA GLY A 113 -6.98 12.81 11.54
C GLY A 113 -8.37 13.43 11.48
N ALA A 114 -9.03 13.43 10.31
CA ALA A 114 -10.40 13.93 10.16
C ALA A 114 -11.41 13.16 11.04
N TYR A 115 -11.09 11.94 11.42
CA TYR A 115 -11.91 11.10 12.31
C TYR A 115 -11.32 10.91 13.71
N GLY A 116 -10.24 11.64 14.06
CA GLY A 116 -9.60 11.56 15.36
C GLY A 116 -8.78 10.29 15.60
N ASN A 117 -8.33 9.62 14.53
CA ASN A 117 -7.38 8.53 14.59
C ASN A 117 -5.95 9.06 14.43
N GLU A 118 -4.99 8.37 15.04
CA GLU A 118 -3.56 8.68 14.93
C GLU A 118 -2.88 7.74 13.93
N VAL A 119 -1.83 8.23 13.27
CA VAL A 119 -1.02 7.41 12.37
C VAL A 119 0.29 7.04 13.07
N LEU A 120 0.59 5.74 13.10
CA LEU A 120 1.86 5.19 13.57
C LEU A 120 2.72 4.83 12.36
N ARG A 121 3.78 5.60 12.11
CA ARG A 121 4.74 5.30 11.05
C ARG A 121 5.71 4.21 11.49
N THR A 122 5.86 3.18 10.65
CA THR A 122 6.75 2.04 10.89
C THR A 122 7.86 1.98 9.86
N LYS A 123 8.84 1.12 10.09
CA LYS A 123 9.79 0.72 9.06
C LYS A 123 9.08 0.01 7.91
N VAL A 124 9.73 -0.04 6.75
CA VAL A 124 9.15 -0.58 5.50
C VAL A 124 9.07 -2.11 5.47
N SER A 125 9.63 -2.81 6.44
CA SER A 125 9.58 -4.28 6.46
C SER A 125 8.20 -4.82 6.86
N ARG A 126 7.83 -5.99 6.28
CA ARG A 126 6.60 -6.71 6.63
C ARG A 126 6.55 -7.08 8.12
N GLY A 127 7.67 -7.55 8.66
CA GLY A 127 7.79 -7.95 10.07
C GLY A 127 7.57 -6.79 11.02
N GLU A 128 8.07 -5.60 10.69
CA GLU A 128 7.88 -4.41 11.52
C GLU A 128 6.42 -3.94 11.52
N LEU A 129 5.73 -4.01 10.38
CA LEU A 129 4.30 -3.68 10.34
C LEU A 129 3.45 -4.70 11.12
N MET A 130 3.76 -5.99 11.00
CA MET A 130 3.12 -7.03 11.81
C MET A 130 3.39 -6.82 13.30
N ARG A 131 4.63 -6.47 13.69
CA ARG A 131 4.97 -6.18 15.08
C ARG A 131 4.21 -4.95 15.58
N ALA A 132 4.17 -3.88 14.82
CA ALA A 132 3.42 -2.67 15.17
C ALA A 132 1.91 -2.93 15.29
N SER A 133 1.36 -3.90 14.56
CA SER A 133 -0.05 -4.27 14.68
C SER A 133 -0.39 -4.91 16.03
N LEU A 134 0.60 -5.36 16.80
CA LEU A 134 0.42 -5.89 18.16
C LEU A 134 0.46 -4.81 19.24
N ASP A 135 0.82 -3.57 18.89
CA ASP A 135 0.88 -2.47 19.85
C ASP A 135 -0.53 -2.09 20.31
N ASP A 136 -0.65 -1.74 21.59
CA ASP A 136 -1.92 -1.32 22.19
C ASP A 136 -2.55 -0.15 21.42
N GLY A 137 -3.84 -0.29 21.11
CA GLY A 137 -4.62 0.73 20.42
C GLY A 137 -4.45 0.79 18.91
N VAL A 138 -3.65 -0.10 18.30
CA VAL A 138 -3.61 -0.23 16.83
C VAL A 138 -4.86 -0.99 16.38
N ILE A 139 -5.68 -0.32 15.57
CA ILE A 139 -6.96 -0.85 15.06
C ILE A 139 -6.85 -1.41 13.64
N PHE A 140 -5.86 -0.94 12.89
CA PHE A 140 -5.62 -1.33 11.51
C PHE A 140 -4.15 -1.10 11.16
N ALA A 141 -3.58 -1.98 10.34
CA ALA A 141 -2.28 -1.75 9.73
C ALA A 141 -2.33 -2.12 8.24
N GLY A 142 -1.62 -1.36 7.41
CA GLY A 142 -1.65 -1.60 5.98
C GLY A 142 -0.41 -1.10 5.26
N ALA A 143 -0.09 -1.76 4.13
CA ALA A 143 1.02 -1.41 3.26
C ALA A 143 0.54 -1.16 1.83
N GLY A 144 1.27 -0.31 1.11
CA GLY A 144 1.02 0.00 -0.30
C GLY A 144 1.26 -1.16 -1.28
N SER A 145 1.46 -2.37 -0.77
CA SER A 145 1.55 -3.60 -1.56
C SER A 145 0.21 -4.35 -1.67
N GLY A 146 -0.87 -3.84 -1.06
CA GLY A 146 -2.18 -4.50 -0.97
C GLY A 146 -2.31 -5.49 0.19
N GLY A 147 -1.37 -5.47 1.13
CA GLY A 147 -1.44 -6.25 2.36
C GLY A 147 -2.04 -5.44 3.51
N PHE A 148 -3.07 -5.98 4.17
CA PHE A 148 -3.78 -5.33 5.26
C PHE A 148 -3.89 -6.25 6.46
N ILE A 149 -3.86 -5.67 7.66
CA ILE A 149 -3.88 -6.37 8.94
C ILE A 149 -5.01 -5.79 9.79
N PHE A 150 -5.84 -6.65 10.34
CA PHE A 150 -6.92 -6.30 11.27
C PHE A 150 -6.60 -6.94 12.64
N PRO A 151 -5.89 -6.23 13.54
CA PRO A 151 -5.34 -6.82 14.76
C PRO A 151 -6.39 -7.47 15.67
N ALA A 152 -7.59 -6.94 15.69
CA ALA A 152 -8.72 -7.51 16.46
C ALA A 152 -9.13 -8.90 15.97
N PHE A 153 -8.82 -9.26 14.72
CA PHE A 153 -9.07 -10.57 14.14
C PHE A 153 -7.79 -11.42 14.10
N LEU A 154 -6.76 -10.94 13.42
CA LEU A 154 -5.48 -11.63 13.29
C LEU A 154 -4.34 -10.62 13.04
N PRO A 155 -3.25 -10.60 13.82
CA PRO A 155 -2.15 -9.64 13.68
C PRO A 155 -1.16 -10.03 12.55
N THR A 156 -1.69 -10.40 11.39
CA THR A 156 -0.92 -10.70 10.17
C THR A 156 -1.72 -10.29 8.93
N TYR A 157 -1.04 -10.24 7.80
CA TYR A 157 -1.69 -9.98 6.52
C TYR A 157 -2.74 -11.05 6.21
N ASP A 158 -3.94 -10.61 5.89
CA ASP A 158 -5.06 -11.50 5.54
C ASP A 158 -5.92 -10.88 4.44
N ALA A 159 -5.74 -11.36 3.21
CA ALA A 159 -6.50 -10.88 2.07
C ALA A 159 -7.96 -11.37 2.07
N MET A 160 -8.26 -12.51 2.72
CA MET A 160 -9.65 -12.98 2.83
C MET A 160 -10.44 -12.13 3.83
N ALA A 161 -9.85 -11.83 4.99
CA ALA A 161 -10.44 -10.91 5.95
C ALA A 161 -10.59 -9.52 5.34
N SER A 162 -9.59 -9.05 4.59
CA SER A 162 -9.65 -7.77 3.88
C SER A 162 -10.82 -7.72 2.89
N ALA A 163 -11.01 -8.77 2.08
CA ALA A 163 -12.13 -8.85 1.16
C ALA A 163 -13.49 -8.84 1.88
N ALA A 164 -13.63 -9.65 2.94
CA ALA A 164 -14.88 -9.73 3.70
C ALA A 164 -15.22 -8.39 4.38
N ILE A 165 -14.23 -7.76 5.03
CA ILE A 165 -14.42 -6.46 5.70
C ILE A 165 -14.75 -5.37 4.68
N LEU A 166 -14.06 -5.34 3.52
CA LEU A 166 -14.36 -4.39 2.45
C LEU A 166 -15.82 -4.52 2.00
N LEU A 167 -16.28 -5.73 1.69
CA LEU A 167 -17.65 -5.97 1.23
C LEU A 167 -18.70 -5.60 2.27
N ASP A 168 -18.47 -5.92 3.55
CA ASP A 168 -19.35 -5.51 4.64
C ASP A 168 -19.48 -3.97 4.71
N ARG A 169 -18.37 -3.26 4.55
CA ARG A 169 -18.37 -1.78 4.56
C ARG A 169 -19.02 -1.18 3.33
N LEU A 170 -18.74 -1.74 2.15
CA LEU A 170 -19.38 -1.30 0.89
C LEU A 170 -20.89 -1.48 0.93
N CYS A 171 -21.38 -2.61 1.44
CA CYS A 171 -22.80 -2.86 1.60
C CYS A 171 -23.45 -1.81 2.50
N ALA A 172 -22.82 -1.47 3.62
CA ALA A 172 -23.32 -0.42 4.52
C ALA A 172 -23.28 0.99 3.89
N TYR A 173 -22.35 1.23 2.96
CA TYR A 173 -22.21 2.52 2.29
C TYR A 173 -23.23 2.73 1.19
N GLY A 174 -23.65 1.66 0.49
CA GLY A 174 -24.71 1.68 -0.52
C GLY A 174 -24.35 2.47 -1.79
N ARG A 175 -23.05 2.66 -2.08
CA ARG A 175 -22.55 3.38 -3.28
C ARG A 175 -21.54 2.52 -4.01
N PRO A 176 -21.40 2.67 -5.36
CA PRO A 176 -20.40 1.98 -6.15
C PRO A 176 -18.98 2.24 -5.63
N LEU A 177 -18.11 1.23 -5.78
CA LEU A 177 -16.71 1.35 -5.37
C LEU A 177 -15.99 2.44 -6.15
N SER A 178 -16.30 2.62 -7.43
CA SER A 178 -15.75 3.68 -8.29
C SER A 178 -15.95 5.07 -7.71
N GLU A 179 -17.16 5.37 -7.20
CA GLU A 179 -17.47 6.67 -6.60
C GLU A 179 -16.70 6.89 -5.29
N LEU A 180 -16.51 5.84 -4.48
CA LEU A 180 -15.75 5.93 -3.25
C LEU A 180 -14.27 6.20 -3.53
N VAL A 181 -13.71 5.52 -4.53
CA VAL A 181 -12.32 5.71 -4.97
C VAL A 181 -12.10 7.11 -5.53
N GLU A 182 -13.01 7.61 -6.38
CA GLU A 182 -12.95 8.97 -6.93
C GLU A 182 -13.09 10.06 -5.86
N GLY A 183 -13.73 9.76 -4.75
CA GLY A 183 -13.85 10.66 -3.59
C GLY A 183 -12.64 10.70 -2.66
N LEU A 184 -11.59 9.90 -2.92
CA LEU A 184 -10.36 9.93 -2.14
C LEU A 184 -9.39 11.00 -2.64
N PRO A 185 -8.54 11.55 -1.77
CA PRO A 185 -7.51 12.50 -2.20
C PRO A 185 -6.55 11.86 -3.22
N ALA A 186 -6.16 12.63 -4.21
CA ALA A 186 -5.16 12.21 -5.19
C ALA A 186 -3.81 11.96 -4.52
N ILE A 187 -3.11 10.92 -4.99
CA ILE A 187 -1.78 10.53 -4.53
C ILE A 187 -0.80 10.79 -5.66
N HIS A 188 0.18 11.66 -5.42
CA HIS A 188 1.29 11.95 -6.32
C HIS A 188 2.59 11.45 -5.70
N LEU A 189 2.70 10.12 -5.63
CA LEU A 189 3.83 9.41 -5.03
C LEU A 189 4.55 8.62 -6.12
N LEU A 190 5.79 9.02 -6.39
CA LEU A 190 6.67 8.39 -7.36
C LEU A 190 7.80 7.65 -6.67
N SER A 191 8.32 6.62 -7.32
CA SER A 191 9.46 5.84 -6.83
C SER A 191 10.43 5.57 -7.97
N GLU A 192 11.72 5.73 -7.68
CA GLU A 192 12.83 5.41 -8.58
C GLU A 192 13.85 4.57 -7.83
N GLU A 193 14.42 3.58 -8.51
CA GLU A 193 15.53 2.78 -8.01
C GLU A 193 16.82 3.20 -8.69
N ILE A 194 17.85 3.50 -7.89
CA ILE A 194 19.17 3.89 -8.39
C ILE A 194 20.24 2.93 -7.90
N PRO A 195 21.26 2.60 -8.74
CA PRO A 195 22.34 1.71 -8.33
C PRO A 195 23.21 2.36 -7.27
N ALA A 196 23.56 1.60 -6.23
CA ALA A 196 24.48 2.00 -5.18
C ALA A 196 25.14 0.75 -4.58
N SER A 197 26.47 0.64 -4.65
CA SER A 197 27.18 -0.50 -4.07
C SER A 197 26.99 -0.52 -2.52
N TRP A 198 27.25 -1.67 -1.93
CA TRP A 198 27.11 -1.86 -0.48
C TRP A 198 27.91 -0.82 0.33
N ASP A 199 29.15 -0.52 -0.08
CA ASP A 199 30.00 0.48 0.59
C ASP A 199 29.46 1.91 0.41
N GLN A 200 28.91 2.20 -0.77
CA GLN A 200 28.34 3.51 -1.08
C GLN A 200 27.07 3.80 -0.27
N LYS A 201 26.20 2.80 -0.05
CA LYS A 201 24.97 2.99 0.73
C LYS A 201 25.23 3.63 2.09
N GLY A 202 26.18 3.08 2.87
CA GLY A 202 26.50 3.59 4.19
C GLY A 202 27.05 5.02 4.15
N MET A 203 27.90 5.34 3.17
CA MET A 203 28.43 6.67 2.96
C MET A 203 27.35 7.69 2.59
N ILE A 204 26.51 7.34 1.62
CA ILE A 204 25.40 8.19 1.15
C ILE A 204 24.46 8.51 2.31
N MET A 205 24.02 7.48 3.05
CA MET A 205 23.10 7.67 4.17
C MET A 205 23.68 8.59 5.24
N ARG A 206 24.97 8.44 5.55
CA ARG A 206 25.66 9.30 6.51
C ARG A 206 25.71 10.76 6.02
N ARG A 207 26.12 10.99 4.77
CA ARG A 207 26.18 12.34 4.19
C ARG A 207 24.81 13.01 4.15
N LEU A 208 23.76 12.29 3.81
CA LEU A 208 22.40 12.84 3.80
C LEU A 208 21.95 13.30 5.19
N VAL A 209 22.36 12.60 6.25
CA VAL A 209 22.08 12.99 7.64
C VAL A 209 22.95 14.18 8.05
N GLU A 210 24.27 14.17 7.77
CA GLU A 210 25.21 15.23 8.14
C GLU A 210 24.92 16.57 7.43
N GLU A 211 24.46 16.52 6.18
CA GLU A 211 24.11 17.69 5.36
C GLU A 211 22.66 18.14 5.53
N GLY A 212 21.83 17.32 6.20
CA GLY A 212 20.41 17.60 6.40
C GLY A 212 20.15 18.61 7.51
N ASP A 213 18.97 19.23 7.45
CA ASP A 213 18.46 20.07 8.53
C ASP A 213 17.70 19.17 9.53
N ASP A 214 18.15 19.09 10.77
CA ASP A 214 17.59 18.24 11.83
C ASP A 214 16.07 18.43 11.99
N GLY A 215 15.56 19.64 11.75
CA GLY A 215 14.13 19.93 11.81
C GLY A 215 13.30 19.35 10.68
N ARG A 216 13.94 18.84 9.61
CA ARG A 216 13.31 18.29 8.41
C ARG A 216 13.52 16.79 8.23
N LEU A 217 14.38 16.19 9.04
CA LEU A 217 14.75 14.77 8.92
C LEU A 217 13.88 13.87 9.79
N GLU A 218 13.45 12.76 9.20
CA GLU A 218 12.84 11.63 9.89
C GLU A 218 13.68 10.37 9.61
N LEU A 219 14.13 9.70 10.67
CA LEU A 219 15.04 8.55 10.60
C LEU A 219 14.37 7.26 11.09
N ILE A 220 13.10 7.05 10.75
CA ILE A 220 12.36 5.82 11.11
C ILE A 220 12.91 4.64 10.34
N ASP A 221 13.09 4.82 9.03
CA ASP A 221 13.73 3.84 8.13
C ASP A 221 14.34 4.59 6.96
N GLY A 222 15.63 4.38 6.68
CA GLY A 222 16.34 5.24 5.75
C GLY A 222 16.41 6.70 6.21
N VAL A 223 16.45 7.63 5.25
CA VAL A 223 16.43 9.08 5.47
C VAL A 223 15.26 9.68 4.74
N LYS A 224 14.25 10.13 5.48
CA LYS A 224 13.13 10.90 4.94
C LYS A 224 13.37 12.39 5.22
N ILE A 225 13.24 13.19 4.17
CA ILE A 225 13.46 14.64 4.21
C ILE A 225 12.14 15.32 3.89
N ASN A 226 11.63 16.08 4.85
CA ASN A 226 10.44 16.89 4.66
C ASN A 226 10.79 18.19 3.95
N LEU A 227 10.07 18.50 2.88
CA LEU A 227 10.30 19.64 2.01
C LEU A 227 9.17 20.67 2.14
N ASP A 228 9.38 21.86 1.58
CA ASP A 228 8.35 22.90 1.58
C ASP A 228 7.09 22.46 0.80
N GLY A 229 5.94 22.99 1.21
CA GLY A 229 4.65 22.68 0.56
C GLY A 229 4.12 21.28 0.84
N GLY A 230 4.57 20.61 1.91
CA GLY A 230 4.11 19.27 2.30
C GLY A 230 4.70 18.13 1.47
N ALA A 231 5.64 18.42 0.55
CA ALA A 231 6.37 17.39 -0.17
C ALA A 231 7.40 16.70 0.75
N TRP A 232 7.76 15.48 0.42
CA TRP A 232 8.84 14.76 1.10
C TRP A 232 9.54 13.79 0.15
N ILE A 233 10.77 13.45 0.47
CA ILE A 233 11.53 12.39 -0.19
C ILE A 233 12.11 11.44 0.85
N LEU A 234 11.97 10.14 0.61
CA LEU A 234 12.57 9.06 1.38
C LEU A 234 13.65 8.39 0.55
N ILE A 235 14.85 8.30 1.08
CA ILE A 235 15.96 7.52 0.52
C ILE A 235 16.13 6.29 1.39
N LEU A 236 15.87 5.12 0.81
CA LEU A 236 15.85 3.84 1.51
C LEU A 236 16.84 2.87 0.86
N PRO A 237 17.86 2.37 1.59
CA PRO A 237 18.74 1.32 1.09
C PRO A 237 17.96 0.01 0.89
N ASP A 238 18.08 -0.60 -0.29
CA ASP A 238 17.53 -1.94 -0.48
C ASP A 238 18.32 -2.94 0.37
N PRO A 239 17.66 -3.84 1.14
CA PRO A 239 18.36 -4.78 2.01
C PRO A 239 19.06 -5.93 1.25
N ASP A 240 18.60 -6.25 0.05
CA ASP A 240 19.01 -7.45 -0.70
C ASP A 240 19.76 -7.13 -1.99
N GLU A 241 19.59 -5.92 -2.55
CA GLU A 241 20.17 -5.50 -3.83
C GLU A 241 21.11 -4.28 -3.65
N PRO A 242 22.14 -4.12 -4.51
CA PRO A 242 23.06 -2.97 -4.49
C PRO A 242 22.39 -1.71 -5.07
N SER A 243 21.29 -1.27 -4.46
CA SER A 243 20.50 -0.14 -4.91
C SER A 243 19.92 0.68 -3.74
N LEU A 244 19.46 1.88 -4.05
CA LEU A 244 18.67 2.75 -3.19
C LEU A 244 17.31 3.00 -3.84
N HIS A 245 16.26 2.99 -3.04
CA HIS A 245 14.94 3.43 -3.45
C HIS A 245 14.73 4.89 -3.04
N LEU A 246 14.40 5.73 -4.02
CA LEU A 246 13.98 7.11 -3.81
C LEU A 246 12.46 7.13 -3.96
N ILE A 247 11.76 7.51 -2.90
CA ILE A 247 10.30 7.60 -2.89
C ILE A 247 9.95 9.05 -2.56
N CYS A 248 9.18 9.70 -3.41
CA CYS A 248 8.81 11.10 -3.25
C CYS A 248 7.31 11.31 -3.41
N GLU A 249 6.72 12.06 -2.50
CA GLU A 249 5.36 12.59 -2.61
C GLU A 249 5.42 14.12 -2.72
N ALA A 250 4.61 14.66 -3.63
CA ALA A 250 4.48 16.11 -3.81
C ALA A 250 3.02 16.47 -4.17
N GLU A 251 2.77 17.75 -4.48
CA GLU A 251 1.44 18.21 -4.89
C GLU A 251 1.01 17.73 -6.29
N ASP A 252 1.99 17.38 -7.15
CA ASP A 252 1.77 16.79 -8.47
C ASP A 252 2.96 15.91 -8.89
N ASP A 253 2.75 15.09 -9.92
CA ASP A 253 3.74 14.15 -10.43
C ASP A 253 4.97 14.86 -11.03
N THR A 254 4.80 16.04 -11.59
CA THR A 254 5.88 16.84 -12.19
C THR A 254 6.86 17.30 -11.12
N ARG A 255 6.35 17.80 -9.99
CA ARG A 255 7.19 18.20 -8.86
C ARG A 255 7.85 17.00 -8.21
N ALA A 256 7.12 15.89 -8.01
CA ALA A 256 7.70 14.67 -7.45
C ALA A 256 8.86 14.15 -8.32
N ALA A 257 8.69 14.09 -9.64
CA ALA A 257 9.74 13.68 -10.58
C ALA A 257 10.96 14.62 -10.56
N ARG A 258 10.73 15.94 -10.46
CA ARG A 258 11.81 16.92 -10.33
C ARG A 258 12.62 16.72 -9.07
N ILE A 259 11.95 16.52 -7.91
CA ILE A 259 12.62 16.28 -6.63
C ILE A 259 13.45 14.99 -6.70
N ILE A 260 12.91 13.89 -7.24
CA ILE A 260 13.66 12.64 -7.42
C ILE A 260 14.91 12.90 -8.27
N GLY A 261 14.79 13.59 -9.41
CA GLY A 261 15.93 13.90 -10.28
C GLY A 261 17.01 14.75 -9.61
N GLU A 262 16.63 15.74 -8.78
CA GLU A 262 17.55 16.57 -8.00
C GLU A 262 18.32 15.71 -6.97
N TYR A 263 17.64 14.83 -6.24
CA TYR A 263 18.28 13.94 -5.27
C TYR A 263 19.09 12.81 -5.91
N THR A 264 18.65 12.25 -7.04
CA THR A 264 19.43 11.30 -7.83
C THR A 264 20.77 11.92 -8.23
N LYS A 265 20.74 13.14 -8.78
CA LYS A 265 21.98 13.87 -9.13
C LYS A 265 22.86 14.11 -7.92
N ARG A 266 22.30 14.60 -6.82
CA ARG A 266 23.04 14.84 -5.56
C ARG A 266 23.73 13.58 -5.06
N ILE A 267 23.02 12.43 -5.08
CA ILE A 267 23.58 11.13 -4.68
C ILE A 267 24.72 10.69 -5.61
N MET A 268 24.54 10.85 -6.92
CA MET A 268 25.59 10.52 -7.89
C MET A 268 26.84 11.38 -7.73
N ASP A 269 26.68 12.67 -7.42
CA ASP A 269 27.80 13.59 -7.12
C ASP A 269 28.55 13.16 -5.83
N MET A 270 27.83 12.65 -4.80
CA MET A 270 28.44 12.09 -3.58
C MET A 270 29.29 10.84 -3.84
N VAL A 271 28.93 10.06 -4.84
CA VAL A 271 29.64 8.81 -5.21
C VAL A 271 30.88 9.10 -6.07
N SER A 272 30.83 10.20 -6.83
CA SER A 272 31.90 10.55 -7.80
C SER A 272 33.03 11.38 -7.19
N GLY A 273 32.84 11.96 -6.03
CA GLY A 273 33.81 12.80 -5.28
C GLY A 273 34.37 12.07 -4.08
#